data_90246aeb15f9faec58a3c582fd57c005
#
_entry.id   90246aeb15f9faec58a3c582fd57c005
#
_cell.length_a   1.000
_cell.length_b   1.000
_cell.length_c   1.000
_cell.angle_alpha   90.00
_cell.angle_beta   90.00
_cell.angle_gamma   90.00
#
_symmetry.space_group_name_H-M   'P 1'
#
loop_
_entity.id
_entity.type
_entity.pdbx_description
1 polymer ?
#
loop_
_entity_poly.entity_id
_entity_poly.type
_entity_poly.pdbx_seq_one_letter_code
_entity_poly.pdbx_strand_id
1 'polypeptide(L)'
;MASSLREDEEMITGINVTPLVDVVLVLLVILMVTASYLVARTIPVDLPKAQTGEASQSPLAVTLDAKGALYLDGSPVSRDELRARISERRRREPETRAVIAADGSIAHRAVVSVVDLLRSEGITQFAINVDPGDLGDAR
;
A
#
# COMPACT_ATOMS: atom_id res chain seq x y z
N MET A 1 31.63 -75.41 -12.93
CA MET A 1 32.13 -74.15 -12.35
C MET A 1 31.16 -73.06 -12.69
N ALA A 2 30.26 -72.79 -11.79
CA ALA A 2 29.26 -71.73 -11.98
C ALA A 2 29.88 -70.43 -11.43
N SER A 3 30.21 -69.54 -12.36
CA SER A 3 30.54 -68.17 -12.05
C SER A 3 29.26 -67.41 -11.83
N SER A 4 28.92 -67.14 -10.60
CA SER A 4 27.82 -66.28 -10.23
C SER A 4 28.21 -64.84 -10.49
N LEU A 5 27.77 -64.32 -11.58
CA LEU A 5 27.71 -62.89 -11.81
C LEU A 5 26.66 -62.32 -10.86
N ARG A 6 27.12 -61.76 -9.77
CA ARG A 6 26.32 -60.86 -8.98
C ARG A 6 26.21 -59.56 -9.79
N GLU A 7 25.12 -59.40 -10.45
CA GLU A 7 24.67 -58.08 -10.85
C GLU A 7 24.32 -57.37 -9.58
N ASP A 8 25.23 -56.49 -9.14
CA ASP A 8 24.90 -55.45 -8.18
C ASP A 8 23.90 -54.50 -8.89
N GLU A 9 22.63 -54.82 -8.72
CA GLU A 9 21.60 -53.84 -8.95
C GLU A 9 21.85 -52.67 -7.99
N GLU A 10 22.63 -51.71 -8.41
CA GLU A 10 22.64 -50.39 -7.79
C GLU A 10 21.22 -49.86 -7.86
N MET A 11 20.45 -50.11 -6.83
CA MET A 11 19.18 -49.40 -6.63
C MET A 11 19.51 -47.92 -6.53
N ILE A 12 19.39 -47.26 -7.66
CA ILE A 12 19.43 -45.81 -7.69
C ILE A 12 18.20 -45.31 -6.92
N THR A 13 18.33 -45.23 -5.63
CA THR A 13 17.37 -44.54 -4.75
C THR A 13 17.56 -43.03 -4.91
N GLY A 14 17.53 -42.56 -6.15
CA GLY A 14 17.46 -41.16 -6.46
C GLY A 14 16.09 -40.62 -6.02
N ILE A 15 16.06 -39.73 -5.08
CA ILE A 15 14.84 -39.01 -4.73
C ILE A 15 14.39 -38.25 -5.98
N ASN A 16 13.21 -38.58 -6.49
CA ASN A 16 12.64 -37.85 -7.63
C ASN A 16 12.13 -36.49 -7.12
N VAL A 17 12.85 -35.42 -7.41
CA VAL A 17 12.51 -34.05 -7.02
C VAL A 17 11.51 -33.38 -7.95
N THR A 18 11.09 -34.02 -9.03
CA THR A 18 10.16 -33.45 -10.01
C THR A 18 8.85 -33.00 -9.38
N PRO A 19 8.17 -33.80 -8.51
CA PRO A 19 6.96 -33.34 -7.84
C PRO A 19 7.19 -32.14 -6.94
N LEU A 20 8.32 -32.05 -6.28
CA LEU A 20 8.69 -30.93 -5.42
C LEU A 20 8.88 -29.65 -6.25
N VAL A 21 9.60 -29.74 -7.35
CA VAL A 21 9.84 -28.62 -8.26
C VAL A 21 8.51 -28.11 -8.85
N ASP A 22 7.60 -28.98 -9.21
CA ASP A 22 6.29 -28.60 -9.73
C ASP A 22 5.47 -27.82 -8.71
N VAL A 23 5.40 -28.29 -7.47
CA VAL A 23 4.71 -27.56 -6.38
C VAL A 23 5.33 -26.18 -6.14
N VAL A 24 6.66 -26.11 -6.06
CA VAL A 24 7.37 -24.83 -5.87
C VAL A 24 7.12 -23.89 -7.03
N LEU A 25 7.11 -24.38 -8.25
CA LEU A 25 6.87 -23.59 -9.45
C LEU A 25 5.45 -23.02 -9.47
N VAL A 26 4.45 -23.81 -9.14
CA VAL A 26 3.06 -23.36 -9.01
C VAL A 26 2.92 -22.31 -7.91
N LEU A 27 3.54 -22.51 -6.76
CA LEU A 27 3.54 -21.54 -5.67
C LEU A 27 4.18 -20.21 -6.09
N LEU A 28 5.29 -20.25 -6.83
CA LEU A 28 5.93 -19.05 -7.35
C LEU A 28 5.01 -18.28 -8.32
N VAL A 29 4.32 -18.98 -9.21
CA VAL A 29 3.36 -18.35 -10.14
C VAL A 29 2.20 -17.71 -9.38
N ILE A 30 1.65 -18.41 -8.39
CA ILE A 30 0.58 -17.86 -7.54
C ILE A 30 1.06 -16.61 -6.80
N LEU A 31 2.26 -16.65 -6.20
CA LEU A 31 2.84 -15.49 -5.53
C LEU A 31 3.07 -14.31 -6.50
N MET A 32 3.54 -14.60 -7.71
CA MET A 32 3.71 -13.56 -8.73
C MET A 32 2.38 -12.90 -9.11
N VAL A 33 1.33 -13.68 -9.33
CA VAL A 33 0.00 -13.16 -9.68
C VAL A 33 -0.61 -12.39 -8.52
N THR A 34 -0.52 -12.93 -7.28
CA THR A 34 -1.06 -12.25 -6.09
C THR A 34 -0.28 -10.99 -5.74
N ALA A 35 1.05 -10.97 -5.92
CA ALA A 35 1.87 -9.79 -5.73
C ALA A 35 1.46 -8.66 -6.68
N SER A 36 1.18 -8.97 -7.94
CA SER A 36 0.67 -8.00 -8.91
C SER A 36 -0.67 -7.41 -8.49
N TYR A 37 -1.52 -8.19 -7.85
CA TYR A 37 -2.83 -7.74 -7.36
C TYR A 37 -2.71 -6.82 -6.14
N LEU A 38 -1.74 -7.08 -5.27
CA LEU A 38 -1.44 -6.23 -4.10
C LEU A 38 -0.84 -4.88 -4.51
N VAL A 39 0.01 -4.86 -5.53
CA VAL A 39 0.62 -3.62 -6.06
C VAL A 39 -0.42 -2.76 -6.80
N ALA A 40 -1.42 -3.36 -7.44
CA ALA A 40 -2.48 -2.61 -8.12
C ALA A 40 -3.39 -1.79 -7.17
N ARG A 41 -3.34 -2.06 -5.86
CA ARG A 41 -4.07 -1.27 -4.85
C ARG A 41 -3.31 -0.04 -4.36
N THR A 42 -2.01 0.02 -4.59
CA THR A 42 -1.26 1.26 -4.45
C THR A 42 -1.35 2.00 -5.77
N ILE A 43 -2.31 2.90 -5.89
CA ILE A 43 -2.36 3.84 -7.02
C ILE A 43 -1.05 4.61 -6.96
N PRO A 44 -0.17 4.51 -7.99
CA PRO A 44 0.95 5.40 -8.08
C PRO A 44 0.36 6.80 -8.26
N VAL A 45 0.38 7.59 -7.20
CA VAL A 45 0.20 9.02 -7.36
C VAL A 45 1.44 9.45 -8.12
N ASP A 46 1.29 9.71 -9.42
CA ASP A 46 2.30 10.40 -10.20
C ASP A 46 2.51 11.75 -9.53
N LEU A 47 3.46 11.76 -8.61
CA LEU A 47 4.00 13.01 -8.11
C LEU A 47 4.71 13.64 -9.29
N PRO A 48 4.29 14.80 -9.78
CA PRO A 48 5.05 15.51 -10.80
C PRO A 48 6.47 15.65 -10.26
N LYS A 49 7.41 15.00 -10.92
CA LYS A 49 8.83 15.16 -10.67
C LYS A 49 9.16 16.61 -11.02
N ALA A 50 9.09 17.47 -10.02
CA ALA A 50 9.69 18.78 -10.14
C ALA A 50 11.19 18.54 -10.32
N GLN A 51 11.65 18.73 -11.54
CA GLN A 51 13.08 18.80 -11.87
C GLN A 51 13.62 20.08 -11.26
N THR A 52 14.00 20.03 -10.02
CA THR A 52 14.98 20.93 -9.42
C THR A 52 15.30 20.42 -8.03
N GLY A 53 16.59 20.30 -7.73
CA GLY A 53 17.20 19.66 -6.56
C GLY A 53 16.87 20.27 -5.19
N GLU A 54 15.59 20.36 -4.87
CA GLU A 54 15.10 20.63 -3.52
C GLU A 54 14.58 19.34 -2.92
N ALA A 55 14.98 19.08 -1.70
CA ALA A 55 14.59 17.92 -0.92
C ALA A 55 13.09 17.65 -1.08
N SER A 56 12.75 16.52 -1.67
CA SER A 56 11.39 16.10 -1.96
C SER A 56 10.64 15.98 -0.62
N GLN A 57 9.93 17.00 -0.25
CA GLN A 57 9.14 17.03 0.98
C GLN A 57 8.01 16.03 0.81
N SER A 58 8.02 14.97 1.61
CA SER A 58 6.96 13.98 1.60
C SER A 58 5.64 14.63 2.02
N PRO A 59 4.55 14.46 1.27
CA PRO A 59 3.26 15.00 1.63
C PRO A 59 2.75 14.39 2.95
N LEU A 60 1.97 15.13 3.70
CA LEU A 60 1.26 14.62 4.87
C LEU A 60 0.20 13.61 4.41
N ALA A 61 0.29 12.37 4.83
CA ALA A 61 -0.71 11.35 4.55
C ALA A 61 -1.77 11.31 5.66
N VAL A 62 -2.97 11.78 5.36
CA VAL A 62 -4.12 11.72 6.27
C VAL A 62 -5.06 10.64 5.79
N THR A 63 -5.33 9.64 6.61
CA THR A 63 -6.22 8.53 6.27
C THR A 63 -7.45 8.53 7.18
N LEU A 64 -8.61 8.33 6.57
CA LEU A 64 -9.87 8.06 7.26
C LEU A 64 -10.28 6.62 7.00
N ASP A 65 -10.46 5.85 8.06
CA ASP A 65 -11.00 4.50 7.93
C ASP A 65 -12.54 4.50 7.85
N ALA A 66 -13.11 3.34 7.57
CA ALA A 66 -14.56 3.16 7.48
C ALA A 66 -15.33 3.53 8.77
N LYS A 67 -14.66 3.56 9.91
CA LYS A 67 -15.22 3.94 11.22
C LYS A 67 -15.09 5.43 11.52
N GLY A 68 -14.42 6.18 10.64
CA GLY A 68 -14.15 7.60 10.84
C GLY A 68 -12.94 7.89 11.72
N ALA A 69 -12.10 6.89 12.01
CA ALA A 69 -10.84 7.10 12.71
C ALA A 69 -9.82 7.79 11.79
N LEU A 70 -9.06 8.70 12.37
CA LEU A 70 -8.06 9.51 11.69
C LEU A 70 -6.67 8.93 11.93
N TYR A 71 -5.90 8.85 10.88
CA TYR A 71 -4.48 8.46 10.92
C TYR A 71 -3.64 9.51 10.21
N LEU A 72 -2.51 9.83 10.77
CA LEU A 72 -1.50 10.69 10.16
C LEU A 72 -0.22 9.90 9.97
N ASP A 73 0.24 9.77 8.72
CA ASP A 73 1.42 8.97 8.35
C ASP A 73 1.39 7.55 8.94
N GLY A 74 0.19 6.93 8.97
CA GLY A 74 -0.03 5.58 9.48
C GLY A 74 -0.24 5.47 11.00
N SER A 75 -0.11 6.56 11.76
CA SER A 75 -0.32 6.59 13.21
C SER A 75 -1.71 7.12 13.54
N PRO A 76 -2.48 6.47 14.44
CA PRO A 76 -3.78 6.98 14.87
C PRO A 76 -3.62 8.31 15.60
N VAL A 77 -4.45 9.27 15.26
CA VAL A 77 -4.43 10.62 15.85
C VAL A 77 -5.85 11.09 16.14
N SER A 78 -5.99 11.90 17.20
CA SER A 78 -7.21 12.65 17.43
C SER A 78 -7.27 13.87 16.51
N ARG A 79 -8.44 14.47 16.38
CA ARG A 79 -8.60 15.69 15.57
C ARG A 79 -7.72 16.84 16.07
N ASP A 80 -7.59 16.99 17.37
CA ASP A 80 -6.76 18.03 17.99
C ASP A 80 -5.26 17.77 17.80
N GLU A 81 -4.84 16.51 17.91
CA GLU A 81 -3.47 16.10 17.60
C GLU A 81 -3.14 16.30 16.13
N LEU A 82 -4.07 15.98 15.22
CA LEU A 82 -3.90 16.20 13.80
C LEU A 82 -3.65 17.69 13.52
N ARG A 83 -4.47 18.56 14.11
CA ARG A 83 -4.31 20.01 13.99
C ARG A 83 -2.95 20.49 14.50
N ALA A 84 -2.54 20.02 15.67
CA ALA A 84 -1.26 20.42 16.28
C ALA A 84 -0.07 19.96 15.40
N ARG A 85 -0.09 18.73 14.89
CA ARG A 85 0.97 18.20 14.02
C ARG A 85 1.03 18.91 12.68
N ILE A 86 -0.11 19.24 12.09
CA ILE A 86 -0.17 20.02 10.84
C ILE A 86 0.43 21.40 11.05
N SER A 87 0.04 22.08 12.14
CA SER A 87 0.54 23.41 12.47
C SER A 87 2.06 23.40 12.68
N GLU A 88 2.58 22.40 13.39
CA GLU A 88 4.01 22.23 13.60
C GLU A 88 4.75 21.95 12.28
N ARG A 89 4.21 21.06 11.44
CA ARG A 89 4.81 20.76 10.15
C ARG A 89 4.88 21.98 9.25
N ARG A 90 3.83 22.78 9.19
CA ARG A 90 3.79 24.02 8.42
C ARG A 90 4.77 25.09 8.88
N ARG A 91 5.09 25.12 10.15
CA ARG A 91 6.13 26.05 10.66
C ARG A 91 7.51 25.71 10.10
N ARG A 92 7.77 24.43 9.87
CA ARG A 92 9.04 23.94 9.30
C ARG A 92 9.03 24.01 7.77
N GLU A 93 7.89 23.72 7.17
CA GLU A 93 7.70 23.57 5.74
C GLU A 93 6.45 24.35 5.31
N PRO A 94 6.58 25.62 4.92
CA PRO A 94 5.43 26.46 4.55
C PRO A 94 4.62 25.93 3.36
N GLU A 95 5.26 25.19 2.46
CA GLU A 95 4.63 24.62 1.27
C GLU A 95 4.22 23.14 1.46
N THR A 96 3.84 22.76 2.66
CA THR A 96 3.38 21.42 2.97
C THR A 96 2.17 21.06 2.13
N ARG A 97 2.24 19.90 1.48
CA ARG A 97 1.13 19.28 0.73
C ARG A 97 0.52 18.16 1.57
N ALA A 98 -0.73 17.86 1.33
CA ALA A 98 -1.41 16.74 1.99
C ALA A 98 -2.03 15.78 0.97
N VAL A 99 -2.09 14.51 1.33
CA VAL A 99 -2.85 13.48 0.62
C VAL A 99 -3.87 12.93 1.58
N ILE A 100 -5.14 12.98 1.21
CA ILE A 100 -6.23 12.44 2.00
C ILE A 100 -6.65 11.13 1.37
N ALA A 101 -6.50 10.03 2.10
CA ALA A 101 -7.04 8.75 1.73
C ALA A 101 -8.28 8.46 2.57
N ALA A 102 -9.40 8.15 1.92
CA ALA A 102 -10.65 7.85 2.60
C ALA A 102 -11.21 6.53 2.11
N ASP A 103 -11.75 5.74 3.02
CA ASP A 103 -12.50 4.54 2.69
C ASP A 103 -13.78 4.93 1.91
N GLY A 104 -14.12 4.15 0.87
CA GLY A 104 -15.27 4.43 0.01
C GLY A 104 -16.61 4.39 0.73
N SER A 105 -16.71 3.72 1.87
CA SER A 105 -17.92 3.62 2.68
C SER A 105 -18.13 4.79 3.64
N ILE A 106 -17.11 5.65 3.80
CA ILE A 106 -17.19 6.76 4.74
C ILE A 106 -18.15 7.86 4.25
N ALA A 107 -18.87 8.49 5.19
CA ALA A 107 -19.76 9.58 4.85
C ALA A 107 -18.97 10.76 4.26
N HIS A 108 -19.41 11.28 3.13
CA HIS A 108 -18.79 12.42 2.43
C HIS A 108 -18.52 13.62 3.36
N ARG A 109 -19.43 13.89 4.29
CA ARG A 109 -19.27 14.96 5.30
C ARG A 109 -18.03 14.80 6.17
N ALA A 110 -17.60 13.56 6.45
CA ALA A 110 -16.39 13.30 7.23
C ALA A 110 -15.14 13.72 6.45
N VAL A 111 -15.08 13.40 5.17
CA VAL A 111 -14.00 13.82 4.27
C VAL A 111 -13.94 15.35 4.17
N VAL A 112 -15.09 15.99 3.95
CA VAL A 112 -15.19 17.46 3.88
C VAL A 112 -14.69 18.10 5.18
N SER A 113 -15.02 17.54 6.33
CA SER A 113 -14.57 18.09 7.62
C SER A 113 -13.05 18.01 7.81
N VAL A 114 -12.39 17.02 7.22
CA VAL A 114 -10.92 16.94 7.22
C VAL A 114 -10.32 17.95 6.25
N VAL A 115 -10.91 18.10 5.07
CA VAL A 115 -10.50 19.14 4.11
C VAL A 115 -10.59 20.53 4.73
N ASP A 116 -11.69 20.83 5.42
CA ASP A 116 -11.86 22.11 6.10
C ASP A 116 -10.82 22.33 7.20
N LEU A 117 -10.49 21.28 7.95
CA LEU A 117 -9.44 21.33 8.95
C LEU A 117 -8.08 21.63 8.30
N LEU A 118 -7.71 20.94 7.23
CA LEU A 118 -6.47 21.18 6.50
C LEU A 118 -6.40 22.62 5.97
N ARG A 119 -7.50 23.12 5.41
CA ARG A 119 -7.59 24.50 4.92
C ARG A 119 -7.49 25.54 6.05
N SER A 120 -8.13 25.29 7.18
CA SER A 120 -8.05 26.19 8.34
C SER A 120 -6.64 26.31 8.89
N GLU A 121 -5.86 25.25 8.78
CA GLU A 121 -4.42 25.27 9.13
C GLU A 121 -3.55 25.80 7.98
N GLY A 122 -4.14 26.19 6.86
CA GLY A 122 -3.51 26.84 5.71
C GLY A 122 -2.87 25.88 4.69
N ILE A 123 -3.20 24.61 4.70
CA ILE A 123 -2.84 23.70 3.62
C ILE A 123 -3.82 23.89 2.47
N THR A 124 -3.32 24.43 1.37
CA THR A 124 -4.13 24.71 0.18
C THR A 124 -3.94 23.70 -0.94
N GLN A 125 -2.84 22.95 -0.88
CA GLN A 125 -2.52 21.93 -1.88
C GLN A 125 -2.73 20.54 -1.26
N PHE A 126 -3.77 19.87 -1.69
CA PHE A 126 -4.05 18.49 -1.28
C PHE A 126 -4.64 17.67 -2.42
N ALA A 127 -4.35 16.38 -2.40
CA ALA A 127 -4.98 15.39 -3.25
C ALA A 127 -5.92 14.52 -2.41
N ILE A 128 -7.05 14.13 -2.98
CA ILE A 128 -7.99 13.21 -2.33
C ILE A 128 -7.95 11.90 -3.10
N ASN A 129 -7.64 10.84 -2.39
CA ASN A 129 -7.72 9.48 -2.90
C ASN A 129 -8.89 8.79 -2.20
N VAL A 130 -9.92 8.46 -2.95
CA VAL A 130 -11.04 7.65 -2.46
C VAL A 130 -10.88 6.27 -3.04
N ASP A 131 -10.85 5.26 -2.19
CA ASP A 131 -10.82 3.87 -2.67
C ASP A 131 -12.13 3.58 -3.43
N PRO A 132 -12.07 3.28 -4.75
CA PRO A 132 -13.26 3.02 -5.54
C PRO A 132 -13.89 1.65 -5.22
N GLY A 133 -13.62 1.08 -4.06
CA GLY A 133 -14.03 -0.26 -3.64
C GLY A 133 -15.54 -0.53 -3.75
N ASP A 134 -16.35 0.45 -4.11
CA ASP A 134 -17.81 0.29 -4.25
C ASP A 134 -18.46 1.23 -5.29
N LEU A 135 -17.81 1.45 -6.41
CA LEU A 135 -18.54 1.92 -7.61
C LEU A 135 -19.15 0.73 -8.38
N GLY A 136 -19.36 -0.39 -7.69
CA GLY A 136 -20.11 -1.52 -8.15
C GLY A 136 -21.59 -1.24 -8.09
N ASP A 137 -22.21 -1.13 -9.27
CA ASP A 137 -23.65 -1.20 -9.52
C ASP A 137 -24.55 -0.05 -9.08
N ALA A 138 -24.33 1.14 -9.62
CA ALA A 138 -25.46 2.02 -9.90
C ALA A 138 -25.99 1.73 -11.31
N ARG A 139 -26.83 0.70 -11.44
CA ARG A 139 -27.78 0.54 -12.54
C ARG A 139 -29.16 0.86 -12.06
#